data_3f29888ed3509c12bfc21231f7d41962
#
_entry.id   3f29888ed3509c12bfc21231f7d41962
#
_cell.length_a   1.000
_cell.length_b   1.000
_cell.length_c   1.000
_cell.angle_alpha   90.00
_cell.angle_beta   90.00
_cell.angle_gamma   90.00
#
_symmetry.space_group_name_H-M   'P 1'
#
loop_
_entity.id
_entity.type
_entity.pdbx_description
1 polymer ?
#
loop_
_entity_poly.entity_id
_entity_poly.type
_entity_poly.pdbx_seq_one_letter_code
_entity_poly.pdbx_strand_id
1 'polypeptide(L)'
;DRRLIPPGPVTARAASLSTPLGYDRGMDYAATILARLPGAPRRDHGMRQLVETLETYLTREQIEMIMRAYEFGAAAHKGQTRKSGEPYISHPVAVAQELADMHLDAQAITAAILHDTVEDTEASLEDIEEQFGPEVAGLVDGVSKLDQIQFRSRAEAQAESFRKMMLAMIEDIRVILVKLADRLHNMQTLGAMPAEKRSRIARETLDIYAPIANRLGINRFKVLLEDLGFKHLYPMRYRVLDKALKRSKGNQRQMVKKITAEFERTLEEENIEGQVIGREKHLYS
;
A
#
# COMPACT_ATOMS: atom_id res chain seq x y z
N ASP A 1 -33.33 52.27 13.51
CA ASP A 1 -32.34 51.96 14.56
C ASP A 1 -32.36 50.47 14.91
N ARG A 2 -31.58 49.70 14.18
CA ARG A 2 -31.28 48.31 14.55
C ARG A 2 -29.80 48.24 14.96
N ARG A 3 -29.55 48.23 16.25
CA ARG A 3 -28.22 48.03 16.80
C ARG A 3 -27.80 46.58 16.59
N LEU A 4 -26.73 46.36 15.83
CA LEU A 4 -26.04 45.09 15.67
C LEU A 4 -25.29 44.77 16.97
N ILE A 5 -25.59 43.64 17.58
CA ILE A 5 -24.88 43.06 18.72
C ILE A 5 -23.66 42.33 18.15
N PRO A 6 -22.41 42.59 18.61
CA PRO A 6 -21.24 41.82 18.19
C PRO A 6 -21.28 40.43 18.80
N PRO A 7 -20.82 39.37 18.07
CA PRO A 7 -20.71 38.01 18.63
C PRO A 7 -19.63 37.98 19.69
N GLY A 8 -19.99 37.44 20.86
CA GLY A 8 -19.05 37.17 21.95
C GLY A 8 -17.98 36.10 21.60
N PRO A 9 -16.87 36.06 22.31
CA PRO A 9 -15.76 35.15 22.00
C PRO A 9 -16.19 33.70 22.22
N VAL A 10 -16.07 32.89 21.15
CA VAL A 10 -16.18 31.42 21.22
C VAL A 10 -14.92 30.90 21.88
N THR A 11 -14.99 30.61 23.17
CA THR A 11 -13.93 29.86 23.87
C THR A 11 -13.96 28.42 23.36
N ALA A 12 -13.10 28.10 22.40
CA ALA A 12 -12.78 26.72 22.06
C ALA A 12 -12.13 26.05 23.29
N ARG A 13 -12.91 25.26 23.98
CA ARG A 13 -12.40 24.33 25.01
C ARG A 13 -11.56 23.27 24.30
N ALA A 14 -10.24 23.40 24.35
CA ALA A 14 -9.32 22.34 23.96
C ALA A 14 -9.68 21.10 24.79
N ALA A 15 -10.29 20.11 24.14
CA ALA A 15 -10.39 18.78 24.70
C ALA A 15 -8.97 18.23 24.80
N SER A 16 -8.45 18.12 26.01
CA SER A 16 -7.23 17.40 26.28
C SER A 16 -7.43 15.96 25.80
N LEU A 17 -6.81 15.62 24.68
CA LEU A 17 -6.58 14.23 24.29
C LEU A 17 -5.75 13.61 25.42
N SER A 18 -6.40 12.82 26.25
CA SER A 18 -5.77 11.97 27.23
C SER A 18 -4.78 11.07 26.48
N THR A 19 -3.50 11.24 26.81
CA THR A 19 -2.41 10.34 26.43
C THR A 19 -2.84 8.91 26.74
N PRO A 20 -2.76 7.95 25.81
CA PRO A 20 -3.00 6.55 26.13
C PRO A 20 -1.99 6.10 27.17
N LEU A 21 -2.50 5.35 28.15
CA LEU A 21 -1.79 4.75 29.27
C LEU A 21 -0.43 4.19 28.87
N GLY A 22 0.57 4.58 29.67
CA GLY A 22 1.90 4.06 29.90
C GLY A 22 2.38 2.94 28.98
N TYR A 23 2.99 3.31 27.87
CA TYR A 23 3.82 2.40 27.07
C TYR A 23 5.12 2.17 27.85
N ASP A 24 5.26 0.97 28.41
CA ASP A 24 6.56 0.49 28.92
C ASP A 24 7.50 0.29 27.74
N ARG A 25 8.36 1.28 27.49
CA ARG A 25 9.33 1.30 26.37
C ARG A 25 10.50 0.30 26.57
N GLY A 26 10.34 -0.68 27.43
CA GLY A 26 11.40 -1.61 27.84
C GLY A 26 11.40 -2.98 27.15
N MET A 27 10.34 -3.38 26.47
CA MET A 27 10.29 -4.66 25.76
C MET A 27 10.05 -4.42 24.26
N ASP A 28 10.96 -4.92 23.44
CA ASP A 28 10.78 -5.03 21.97
C ASP A 28 9.65 -6.05 21.72
N TYR A 29 8.41 -5.52 21.64
CA TYR A 29 7.19 -6.32 21.47
C TYR A 29 7.23 -7.09 20.14
N ALA A 30 7.73 -6.45 19.08
CA ALA A 30 7.95 -7.09 17.78
C ALA A 30 8.88 -8.31 17.93
N ALA A 31 9.99 -8.19 18.67
CA ALA A 31 10.89 -9.31 18.94
C ALA A 31 10.22 -10.41 19.77
N THR A 32 9.34 -10.03 20.72
CA THR A 32 8.61 -10.98 21.57
C THR A 32 7.57 -11.77 20.78
N ILE A 33 6.83 -11.12 19.90
CA ILE A 33 5.86 -11.77 19.00
C ILE A 33 6.59 -12.68 18.01
N LEU A 34 7.61 -12.17 17.32
CA LEU A 34 8.39 -12.92 16.35
C LEU A 34 9.10 -14.15 16.96
N ALA A 35 9.46 -14.09 18.25
CA ALA A 35 10.01 -15.22 18.97
C ALA A 35 9.01 -16.36 19.24
N ARG A 36 7.71 -16.08 19.17
CA ARG A 36 6.62 -17.08 19.36
C ARG A 36 6.19 -17.78 18.08
N LEU A 37 6.62 -17.29 16.90
CA LEU A 37 6.27 -17.88 15.62
C LEU A 37 6.99 -19.22 15.43
N PRO A 38 6.30 -20.37 15.41
CA PRO A 38 6.92 -21.66 15.16
C PRO A 38 7.44 -21.72 13.71
N GLY A 39 8.75 -21.74 13.55
CA GLY A 39 9.40 -21.87 12.23
C GLY A 39 9.63 -20.55 11.48
N ALA A 40 9.30 -19.39 12.04
CA ALA A 40 9.73 -18.12 11.46
C ALA A 40 11.26 -18.06 11.45
N PRO A 41 11.90 -17.89 10.29
CA PRO A 41 13.32 -17.62 10.30
C PRO A 41 13.51 -16.34 11.12
N ARG A 42 14.42 -16.35 12.10
CA ARG A 42 14.80 -15.18 12.94
C ARG A 42 15.24 -13.94 12.13
N ARG A 43 15.03 -13.95 10.81
CA ARG A 43 15.44 -12.99 9.78
C ARG A 43 14.31 -12.54 8.85
N ASP A 44 13.03 -12.77 9.18
CA ASP A 44 11.97 -12.20 8.34
C ASP A 44 11.88 -10.68 8.61
N HIS A 45 12.73 -9.97 7.89
CA HIS A 45 12.86 -8.52 7.99
C HIS A 45 11.53 -7.83 7.60
N GLY A 46 10.79 -8.40 6.65
CA GLY A 46 9.52 -7.85 6.18
C GLY A 46 8.44 -7.89 7.26
N MET A 47 8.30 -9.03 7.95
CA MET A 47 7.32 -9.15 9.03
C MET A 47 7.65 -8.27 10.23
N ARG A 48 8.94 -8.13 10.57
CA ARG A 48 9.38 -7.22 11.62
C ARG A 48 9.01 -5.76 11.29
N GLN A 49 9.33 -5.31 10.09
CA GLN A 49 9.01 -3.96 9.62
C GLN A 49 7.49 -3.71 9.64
N LEU A 50 6.70 -4.70 9.21
CA LEU A 50 5.24 -4.62 9.27
C LEU A 50 4.75 -4.41 10.69
N VAL A 51 5.19 -5.23 11.67
CA VAL A 51 4.78 -5.09 13.08
C VAL A 51 5.18 -3.72 13.64
N GLU A 52 6.42 -3.27 13.39
CA GLU A 52 6.89 -1.94 13.81
C GLU A 52 6.00 -0.80 13.26
N THR A 53 5.51 -0.92 12.02
CA THR A 53 4.57 0.03 11.43
C THR A 53 3.19 -0.06 12.10
N LEU A 54 2.65 -1.26 12.28
CA LEU A 54 1.33 -1.50 12.86
C LEU A 54 1.24 -1.02 14.31
N GLU A 55 2.30 -1.18 15.10
CA GLU A 55 2.39 -0.69 16.49
C GLU A 55 2.17 0.82 16.63
N THR A 56 2.35 1.59 15.55
CA THR A 56 2.15 3.04 15.58
C THR A 56 0.69 3.46 15.63
N TYR A 57 -0.26 2.57 15.23
CA TYR A 57 -1.66 2.96 15.08
C TYR A 57 -2.71 1.87 15.40
N LEU A 58 -2.33 0.59 15.52
CA LEU A 58 -3.24 -0.51 15.86
C LEU A 58 -3.08 -0.94 17.33
N THR A 59 -4.16 -1.54 17.85
CA THR A 59 -4.13 -2.16 19.18
C THR A 59 -3.40 -3.49 19.14
N ARG A 60 -3.02 -3.96 20.33
CA ARG A 60 -2.34 -5.25 20.48
C ARG A 60 -3.17 -6.43 19.96
N GLU A 61 -4.46 -6.43 20.27
CA GLU A 61 -5.39 -7.49 19.83
C GLU A 61 -5.52 -7.53 18.29
N GLN A 62 -5.50 -6.34 17.66
CA GLN A 62 -5.52 -6.24 16.20
C GLN A 62 -4.23 -6.78 15.57
N ILE A 63 -3.08 -6.46 16.14
CA ILE A 63 -1.79 -7.01 15.69
C ILE A 63 -1.75 -8.52 15.89
N GLU A 64 -2.25 -9.05 17.01
CA GLU A 64 -2.35 -10.50 17.23
C GLU A 64 -3.24 -11.22 16.20
N MET A 65 -4.32 -10.59 15.74
CA MET A 65 -5.13 -11.10 14.63
C MET A 65 -4.32 -11.18 13.33
N ILE A 66 -3.59 -10.13 12.99
CA ILE A 66 -2.73 -10.07 11.79
C ILE A 66 -1.63 -11.14 11.87
N MET A 67 -1.06 -11.36 13.05
CA MET A 67 -0.06 -12.41 13.26
C MET A 67 -0.63 -13.81 13.05
N ARG A 68 -1.85 -14.09 13.54
CA ARG A 68 -2.53 -15.37 13.25
C ARG A 68 -2.76 -15.56 11.74
N ALA A 69 -3.12 -14.48 11.03
CA ALA A 69 -3.27 -14.54 9.58
C ALA A 69 -1.94 -14.85 8.86
N TYR A 70 -0.84 -14.29 9.35
CA TYR A 70 0.49 -14.64 8.84
C TYR A 70 0.81 -16.12 9.08
N GLU A 71 0.55 -16.67 10.27
CA GLU A 71 0.79 -18.08 10.58
C GLU A 71 -0.08 -19.00 9.69
N PHE A 72 -1.34 -18.66 9.53
CA PHE A 72 -2.26 -19.37 8.65
C PHE A 72 -1.80 -19.35 7.18
N GLY A 73 -1.50 -18.17 6.64
CA GLY A 73 -1.02 -18.02 5.27
C GLY A 73 0.33 -18.70 5.03
N ALA A 74 1.25 -18.61 5.99
CA ALA A 74 2.55 -19.26 5.91
C ALA A 74 2.42 -20.80 5.94
N ALA A 75 1.48 -21.34 6.71
CA ALA A 75 1.18 -22.77 6.74
C ALA A 75 0.54 -23.23 5.43
N ALA A 76 -0.44 -22.50 4.90
CA ALA A 76 -1.14 -22.80 3.66
C ALA A 76 -0.18 -22.79 2.44
N HIS A 77 0.72 -21.80 2.35
CA HIS A 77 1.72 -21.68 1.28
C HIS A 77 3.03 -22.44 1.55
N LYS A 78 3.04 -23.36 2.51
CA LYS A 78 4.24 -24.12 2.88
C LYS A 78 4.86 -24.85 1.70
N GLY A 79 6.13 -24.58 1.43
CA GLY A 79 6.89 -25.19 0.32
C GLY A 79 6.71 -24.45 -1.02
N GLN A 80 5.83 -23.49 -1.12
CA GLN A 80 5.71 -22.64 -2.29
C GLN A 80 6.78 -21.55 -2.28
N THR A 81 7.35 -21.26 -3.46
CA THR A 81 8.34 -20.19 -3.66
C THR A 81 7.94 -19.31 -4.84
N ARG A 82 8.28 -18.04 -4.75
CA ARG A 82 8.15 -17.10 -5.88
C ARG A 82 9.24 -17.37 -6.93
N LYS A 83 9.05 -16.82 -8.14
CA LYS A 83 10.08 -16.92 -9.21
C LYS A 83 11.40 -16.22 -8.86
N SER A 84 11.41 -15.34 -7.85
CA SER A 84 12.62 -14.76 -7.25
C SER A 84 13.38 -15.72 -6.34
N GLY A 85 12.78 -16.87 -5.97
CA GLY A 85 13.34 -17.86 -5.05
C GLY A 85 12.99 -17.65 -3.58
N GLU A 86 12.28 -16.59 -3.24
CA GLU A 86 11.83 -16.30 -1.87
C GLU A 86 10.60 -17.14 -1.49
N PRO A 87 10.38 -17.44 -0.18
CA PRO A 87 9.14 -18.06 0.28
C PRO A 87 7.92 -17.24 -0.17
N TYR A 88 6.82 -17.92 -0.57
CA TYR A 88 5.66 -17.25 -1.12
C TYR A 88 5.08 -16.20 -0.17
N ILE A 89 5.03 -16.49 1.13
CA ILE A 89 4.47 -15.61 2.17
C ILE A 89 5.12 -14.22 2.21
N SER A 90 6.35 -14.05 1.69
CA SER A 90 6.99 -12.73 1.61
C SER A 90 6.22 -11.72 0.76
N HIS A 91 5.44 -12.21 -0.22
CA HIS A 91 4.58 -11.37 -1.05
C HIS A 91 3.38 -10.80 -0.29
N PRO A 92 2.50 -11.59 0.32
CA PRO A 92 1.41 -11.08 1.13
C PRO A 92 1.87 -10.12 2.23
N VAL A 93 3.01 -10.40 2.87
CA VAL A 93 3.59 -9.49 3.87
C VAL A 93 3.97 -8.14 3.26
N ALA A 94 4.57 -8.14 2.07
CA ALA A 94 4.91 -6.89 1.37
C ALA A 94 3.65 -6.11 0.92
N VAL A 95 2.60 -6.81 0.48
CA VAL A 95 1.29 -6.19 0.17
C VAL A 95 0.68 -5.57 1.43
N ALA A 96 0.70 -6.28 2.56
CA ALA A 96 0.24 -5.78 3.85
C ALA A 96 1.04 -4.54 4.31
N GLN A 97 2.36 -4.51 4.09
CA GLN A 97 3.20 -3.35 4.39
C GLN A 97 2.78 -2.10 3.61
N GLU A 98 2.47 -2.22 2.30
CA GLU A 98 2.00 -1.07 1.50
C GLU A 98 0.69 -0.48 2.03
N LEU A 99 -0.20 -1.33 2.57
CA LEU A 99 -1.45 -0.89 3.19
C LEU A 99 -1.24 -0.35 4.62
N ALA A 100 -0.32 -0.93 5.39
CA ALA A 100 0.07 -0.44 6.72
C ALA A 100 0.69 0.96 6.63
N ASP A 101 1.51 1.24 5.61
CA ASP A 101 2.05 2.57 5.32
C ASP A 101 0.95 3.61 5.03
N MET A 102 -0.24 3.17 4.66
CA MET A 102 -1.43 4.00 4.46
C MET A 102 -2.34 4.04 5.69
N HIS A 103 -1.96 3.39 6.79
CA HIS A 103 -2.72 3.25 8.02
C HIS A 103 -4.12 2.63 7.84
N LEU A 104 -4.22 1.58 7.00
CA LEU A 104 -5.49 0.85 6.87
C LEU A 104 -5.79 0.03 8.12
N ASP A 105 -7.07 -0.31 8.28
CA ASP A 105 -7.56 -1.08 9.42
C ASP A 105 -7.02 -2.52 9.44
N ALA A 106 -7.16 -3.16 10.59
CA ALA A 106 -6.64 -4.51 10.83
C ALA A 106 -7.26 -5.56 9.90
N GLN A 107 -8.53 -5.40 9.51
CA GLN A 107 -9.24 -6.31 8.61
C GLN A 107 -8.65 -6.25 7.20
N ALA A 108 -8.38 -5.05 6.69
CA ALA A 108 -7.73 -4.87 5.38
C ALA A 108 -6.31 -5.43 5.36
N ILE A 109 -5.52 -5.23 6.43
CA ILE A 109 -4.17 -5.80 6.57
C ILE A 109 -4.23 -7.34 6.64
N THR A 110 -5.19 -7.88 7.41
CA THR A 110 -5.42 -9.33 7.53
C THR A 110 -5.81 -9.93 6.17
N ALA A 111 -6.75 -9.29 5.46
CA ALA A 111 -7.15 -9.71 4.12
C ALA A 111 -5.99 -9.63 3.12
N ALA A 112 -5.11 -8.64 3.23
CA ALA A 112 -3.91 -8.54 2.39
C ALA A 112 -2.93 -9.70 2.62
N ILE A 113 -2.81 -10.21 3.84
CA ILE A 113 -1.99 -11.39 4.13
C ILE A 113 -2.60 -12.66 3.56
N LEU A 114 -3.94 -12.74 3.48
CA LEU A 114 -4.68 -13.94 3.09
C LEU A 114 -5.18 -13.91 1.63
N HIS A 115 -4.96 -12.85 0.87
CA HIS A 115 -5.63 -12.58 -0.40
C HIS A 115 -5.44 -13.68 -1.46
N ASP A 116 -4.26 -14.31 -1.52
CA ASP A 116 -3.95 -15.39 -2.46
C ASP A 116 -4.22 -16.79 -1.88
N THR A 117 -4.56 -16.90 -0.59
CA THR A 117 -4.62 -18.17 0.11
C THR A 117 -5.71 -19.10 -0.47
N VAL A 118 -6.87 -18.55 -0.80
CA VAL A 118 -8.00 -19.33 -1.37
C VAL A 118 -7.73 -19.75 -2.82
N GLU A 119 -7.00 -18.93 -3.58
CA GLU A 119 -6.73 -19.23 -5.00
C GLU A 119 -5.57 -20.22 -5.20
N ASP A 120 -4.53 -20.08 -4.37
CA ASP A 120 -3.24 -20.76 -4.58
C ASP A 120 -3.02 -21.93 -3.61
N THR A 121 -3.96 -22.22 -2.70
CA THR A 121 -3.86 -23.31 -1.71
C THR A 121 -5.17 -24.11 -1.56
N GLU A 122 -5.18 -25.06 -0.64
CA GLU A 122 -6.38 -25.86 -0.32
C GLU A 122 -7.30 -25.18 0.72
N ALA A 123 -6.94 -24.02 1.23
CA ALA A 123 -7.75 -23.28 2.20
C ALA A 123 -9.02 -22.72 1.53
N SER A 124 -10.14 -22.80 2.24
CA SER A 124 -11.44 -22.31 1.79
C SER A 124 -11.78 -20.93 2.36
N LEU A 125 -12.79 -20.26 1.79
CA LEU A 125 -13.34 -19.04 2.36
C LEU A 125 -13.99 -19.29 3.73
N GLU A 126 -14.58 -20.45 3.92
CA GLU A 126 -15.19 -20.89 5.19
C GLU A 126 -14.14 -20.99 6.30
N ASP A 127 -12.93 -21.49 6.00
CA ASP A 127 -11.81 -21.52 6.96
C ASP A 127 -11.39 -20.11 7.38
N ILE A 128 -11.37 -19.16 6.42
CA ILE A 128 -11.04 -17.76 6.71
C ILE A 128 -12.16 -17.11 7.52
N GLU A 129 -13.42 -17.34 7.19
CA GLU A 129 -14.56 -16.79 7.93
C GLU A 129 -14.60 -17.29 9.37
N GLU A 130 -14.35 -18.58 9.61
CA GLU A 130 -14.33 -19.16 10.95
C GLU A 130 -13.21 -18.57 11.82
N GLN A 131 -12.02 -18.33 11.26
CA GLN A 131 -10.86 -17.88 12.04
C GLN A 131 -10.74 -16.35 12.15
N PHE A 132 -11.15 -15.60 11.13
CA PHE A 132 -10.92 -14.15 11.01
C PHE A 132 -12.20 -13.33 10.88
N GLY A 133 -13.35 -14.00 10.76
CA GLY A 133 -14.66 -13.37 10.67
C GLY A 133 -15.11 -13.02 9.26
N PRO A 134 -16.43 -12.74 9.10
CA PRO A 134 -17.05 -12.55 7.78
C PRO A 134 -16.54 -11.32 7.03
N GLU A 135 -16.07 -10.29 7.74
CA GLU A 135 -15.54 -9.08 7.10
C GLU A 135 -14.23 -9.36 6.35
N VAL A 136 -13.30 -10.10 6.97
CA VAL A 136 -12.04 -10.49 6.33
C VAL A 136 -12.31 -11.46 5.18
N ALA A 137 -13.18 -12.47 5.37
CA ALA A 137 -13.57 -13.40 4.31
C ALA A 137 -14.19 -12.67 3.11
N GLY A 138 -15.07 -11.69 3.36
CA GLY A 138 -15.66 -10.86 2.31
C GLY A 138 -14.65 -10.05 1.52
N LEU A 139 -13.62 -9.50 2.19
CA LEU A 139 -12.53 -8.79 1.51
C LEU A 139 -11.69 -9.73 0.64
N VAL A 140 -11.33 -10.91 1.14
CA VAL A 140 -10.57 -11.92 0.39
C VAL A 140 -11.37 -12.41 -0.82
N ASP A 141 -12.64 -12.75 -0.66
CA ASP A 141 -13.55 -13.15 -1.76
C ASP A 141 -13.65 -12.02 -2.82
N GLY A 142 -13.78 -10.78 -2.39
CA GLY A 142 -13.81 -9.61 -3.27
C GLY A 142 -12.54 -9.48 -4.12
N VAL A 143 -11.36 -9.68 -3.52
CA VAL A 143 -10.08 -9.64 -4.24
C VAL A 143 -9.99 -10.79 -5.24
N SER A 144 -10.32 -12.03 -4.85
CA SER A 144 -10.33 -13.20 -5.72
C SER A 144 -11.27 -13.04 -6.92
N LYS A 145 -12.47 -12.49 -6.71
CA LYS A 145 -13.42 -12.21 -7.81
C LYS A 145 -12.86 -11.21 -8.83
N LEU A 146 -12.02 -10.27 -8.40
CA LEU A 146 -11.35 -9.36 -9.33
C LEU A 146 -10.28 -10.04 -10.17
N ASP A 147 -9.61 -11.08 -9.67
CA ASP A 147 -8.57 -11.82 -10.40
C ASP A 147 -9.13 -12.73 -11.50
N GLN A 148 -10.31 -13.29 -11.30
CA GLN A 148 -10.95 -14.17 -12.26
C GLN A 148 -11.47 -13.48 -13.54
N ILE A 149 -11.22 -12.18 -13.71
CA ILE A 149 -11.66 -11.42 -14.86
C ILE A 149 -10.80 -11.75 -16.08
N GLN A 150 -11.30 -12.61 -16.98
CA GLN A 150 -10.67 -12.90 -18.26
C GLN A 150 -11.22 -11.98 -19.37
N PHE A 151 -10.31 -11.42 -20.20
CA PHE A 151 -10.66 -10.44 -21.22
C PHE A 151 -10.57 -11.03 -22.64
N ARG A 152 -11.60 -10.79 -23.45
CA ARG A 152 -11.67 -11.24 -24.84
C ARG A 152 -11.08 -10.24 -25.84
N SER A 153 -11.12 -8.93 -25.56
CA SER A 153 -10.50 -7.89 -26.38
C SER A 153 -9.97 -6.75 -25.50
N ARG A 154 -9.00 -5.96 -26.04
CA ARG A 154 -8.32 -4.89 -25.28
C ARG A 154 -9.25 -3.73 -24.87
N ALA A 155 -10.14 -3.29 -25.76
CA ALA A 155 -11.05 -2.17 -25.47
C ALA A 155 -12.21 -2.59 -24.57
N GLU A 156 -12.79 -3.78 -24.79
CA GLU A 156 -13.82 -4.37 -23.92
C GLU A 156 -13.23 -4.73 -22.55
N ALA A 157 -11.98 -5.27 -22.53
CA ALA A 157 -11.24 -5.55 -21.32
C ALA A 157 -11.12 -4.34 -20.42
N GLN A 158 -10.76 -3.19 -20.96
CA GLN A 158 -10.56 -1.97 -20.17
C GLN A 158 -11.88 -1.45 -19.58
N ALA A 159 -12.96 -1.44 -20.36
CA ALA A 159 -14.27 -1.00 -19.91
C ALA A 159 -14.88 -1.97 -18.88
N GLU A 160 -14.77 -3.27 -19.12
CA GLU A 160 -15.32 -4.30 -18.20
C GLU A 160 -14.52 -4.42 -16.90
N SER A 161 -13.18 -4.36 -16.96
CA SER A 161 -12.34 -4.26 -15.75
C SER A 161 -12.72 -3.06 -14.91
N PHE A 162 -12.85 -1.92 -15.57
CA PHE A 162 -13.22 -0.69 -14.88
C PHE A 162 -14.61 -0.82 -14.23
N ARG A 163 -15.59 -1.38 -14.95
CA ARG A 163 -16.94 -1.60 -14.42
C ARG A 163 -16.94 -2.54 -13.22
N LYS A 164 -16.24 -3.68 -13.28
CA LYS A 164 -16.18 -4.66 -12.19
C LYS A 164 -15.44 -4.10 -10.98
N MET A 165 -14.34 -3.37 -11.20
CA MET A 165 -13.67 -2.67 -10.12
C MET A 165 -14.55 -1.60 -9.48
N MET A 166 -15.37 -0.88 -10.27
CA MET A 166 -16.37 0.05 -9.74
C MET A 166 -17.43 -0.66 -8.90
N LEU A 167 -17.89 -1.84 -9.32
CA LEU A 167 -18.86 -2.64 -8.55
C LEU A 167 -18.24 -3.12 -7.23
N ALA A 168 -17.01 -3.62 -7.25
CA ALA A 168 -16.30 -4.01 -6.03
C ALA A 168 -16.07 -2.83 -5.06
N MET A 169 -15.83 -1.62 -5.58
CA MET A 169 -15.73 -0.41 -4.76
C MET A 169 -17.06 0.00 -4.11
N ILE A 170 -18.19 -0.35 -4.71
CA ILE A 170 -19.52 -0.10 -4.11
C ILE A 170 -19.73 -1.01 -2.90
N GLU A 171 -19.21 -2.23 -2.94
CA GLU A 171 -19.28 -3.17 -1.83
C GLU A 171 -18.28 -2.79 -0.72
N ASP A 172 -17.00 -2.73 -1.04
CA ASP A 172 -15.95 -2.26 -0.11
C ASP A 172 -14.72 -1.74 -0.86
N ILE A 173 -14.36 -0.49 -0.63
CA ILE A 173 -13.20 0.15 -1.27
C ILE A 173 -11.88 -0.53 -0.90
N ARG A 174 -11.80 -1.20 0.25
CA ARG A 174 -10.57 -1.88 0.71
C ARG A 174 -10.16 -2.99 -0.24
N VAL A 175 -11.11 -3.66 -0.92
CA VAL A 175 -10.84 -4.67 -1.96
C VAL A 175 -9.92 -4.11 -3.07
N ILE A 176 -10.23 -2.90 -3.56
CA ILE A 176 -9.41 -2.25 -4.58
C ILE A 176 -8.05 -1.82 -4.02
N LEU A 177 -7.99 -1.39 -2.76
CA LEU A 177 -6.72 -1.01 -2.13
C LEU A 177 -5.78 -2.20 -2.00
N VAL A 178 -6.29 -3.36 -1.55
CA VAL A 178 -5.53 -4.62 -1.53
C VAL A 178 -5.04 -4.97 -2.94
N LYS A 179 -5.92 -4.89 -3.95
CA LYS A 179 -5.56 -5.23 -5.33
C LYS A 179 -4.53 -4.27 -5.94
N LEU A 180 -4.59 -2.98 -5.62
CA LEU A 180 -3.57 -2.01 -6.05
C LEU A 180 -2.22 -2.26 -5.38
N ALA A 181 -2.20 -2.62 -4.08
CA ALA A 181 -0.99 -2.97 -3.35
C ALA A 181 -0.37 -4.27 -3.88
N ASP A 182 -1.20 -5.30 -4.15
CA ASP A 182 -0.76 -6.54 -4.82
C ASP A 182 -0.12 -6.23 -6.19
N ARG A 183 -0.83 -5.46 -7.03
CA ARG A 183 -0.31 -5.06 -8.35
C ARG A 183 1.01 -4.29 -8.23
N LEU A 184 1.15 -3.41 -7.25
CA LEU A 184 2.38 -2.65 -7.02
C LEU A 184 3.54 -3.59 -6.67
N HIS A 185 3.36 -4.51 -5.74
CA HIS A 185 4.41 -5.47 -5.38
C HIS A 185 4.76 -6.40 -6.55
N ASN A 186 3.76 -6.87 -7.31
CA ASN A 186 3.98 -7.64 -8.53
C ASN A 186 4.80 -6.87 -9.57
N MET A 187 4.58 -5.57 -9.71
CA MET A 187 5.38 -4.70 -10.59
C MET A 187 6.81 -4.50 -10.09
N GLN A 188 7.04 -4.39 -8.78
CA GLN A 188 8.37 -4.27 -8.17
C GLN A 188 9.23 -5.52 -8.44
N THR A 189 8.61 -6.70 -8.39
CA THR A 189 9.28 -8.02 -8.58
C THR A 189 9.22 -8.53 -10.03
N LEU A 190 8.63 -7.76 -10.95
CA LEU A 190 8.37 -8.17 -12.34
C LEU A 190 9.63 -8.52 -13.14
N GLY A 191 10.81 -8.08 -12.68
CA GLY A 191 12.09 -8.35 -13.33
C GLY A 191 12.44 -9.83 -13.50
N ALA A 192 11.94 -10.71 -12.61
CA ALA A 192 12.14 -12.15 -12.67
C ALA A 192 11.32 -12.87 -13.76
N MET A 193 10.38 -12.16 -14.43
CA MET A 193 9.51 -12.75 -15.45
C MET A 193 10.11 -12.65 -16.86
N PRO A 194 9.74 -13.55 -17.81
CA PRO A 194 10.08 -13.43 -19.23
C PRO A 194 9.62 -12.09 -19.83
N ALA A 195 10.37 -11.60 -20.83
CA ALA A 195 10.15 -10.26 -21.41
C ALA A 195 8.73 -10.04 -21.96
N GLU A 196 8.15 -11.06 -22.60
CA GLU A 196 6.80 -11.00 -23.15
C GLU A 196 5.75 -10.83 -22.04
N LYS A 197 5.83 -11.64 -20.98
CA LYS A 197 4.94 -11.55 -19.82
C LYS A 197 5.10 -10.21 -19.10
N ARG A 198 6.34 -9.72 -18.94
CA ARG A 198 6.61 -8.39 -18.37
C ARG A 198 5.90 -7.28 -19.13
N SER A 199 6.03 -7.26 -20.49
CA SER A 199 5.42 -6.24 -21.33
C SER A 199 3.90 -6.26 -21.26
N ARG A 200 3.29 -7.45 -21.18
CA ARG A 200 1.84 -7.61 -21.05
C ARG A 200 1.35 -7.04 -19.71
N ILE A 201 1.97 -7.46 -18.59
CA ILE A 201 1.59 -7.02 -17.25
C ILE A 201 1.84 -5.51 -17.08
N ALA A 202 2.96 -4.98 -17.58
CA ALA A 202 3.26 -3.55 -17.53
C ALA A 202 2.24 -2.72 -18.30
N ARG A 203 1.79 -3.19 -19.46
CA ARG A 203 0.76 -2.53 -20.28
C ARG A 203 -0.59 -2.51 -19.55
N GLU A 204 -1.02 -3.65 -19.03
CA GLU A 204 -2.24 -3.76 -18.24
C GLU A 204 -2.21 -2.81 -17.03
N THR A 205 -1.07 -2.73 -16.35
CA THR A 205 -0.88 -1.83 -15.22
C THR A 205 -1.06 -0.36 -15.62
N LEU A 206 -0.47 0.07 -16.75
CA LEU A 206 -0.61 1.43 -17.26
C LEU A 206 -2.01 1.73 -17.82
N ASP A 207 -2.65 0.75 -18.43
CA ASP A 207 -3.95 0.93 -19.10
C ASP A 207 -5.12 0.87 -18.10
N ILE A 208 -4.98 0.20 -16.94
CA ILE A 208 -6.07 -0.07 -16.00
C ILE A 208 -5.74 0.42 -14.59
N TYR A 209 -4.72 -0.12 -13.95
CA TYR A 209 -4.47 0.09 -12.50
C TYR A 209 -3.99 1.50 -12.16
N ALA A 210 -3.06 2.07 -12.94
CA ALA A 210 -2.58 3.43 -12.70
C ALA A 210 -3.70 4.49 -12.88
N PRO A 211 -4.57 4.43 -13.91
CA PRO A 211 -5.76 5.28 -14.00
C PRO A 211 -6.72 5.14 -12.84
N ILE A 212 -6.91 3.93 -12.29
CA ILE A 212 -7.77 3.70 -11.12
C ILE A 212 -7.16 4.37 -9.89
N ALA A 213 -5.88 4.12 -9.60
CA ALA A 213 -5.17 4.78 -8.50
C ALA A 213 -5.25 6.32 -8.61
N ASN A 214 -5.17 6.86 -9.83
CA ASN A 214 -5.33 8.30 -10.08
C ASN A 214 -6.75 8.81 -9.74
N ARG A 215 -7.80 8.08 -10.14
CA ARG A 215 -9.20 8.46 -9.87
C ARG A 215 -9.55 8.38 -8.39
N LEU A 216 -8.95 7.44 -7.66
CA LEU A 216 -9.09 7.31 -6.22
C LEU A 216 -8.25 8.33 -5.43
N GLY A 217 -7.44 9.15 -6.11
CA GLY A 217 -6.58 10.13 -5.47
C GLY A 217 -5.34 9.52 -4.78
N ILE A 218 -5.05 8.22 -4.99
CA ILE A 218 -3.93 7.51 -4.38
C ILE A 218 -2.66 7.81 -5.19
N ASN A 219 -2.19 9.06 -5.09
CA ASN A 219 -1.06 9.55 -5.90
C ASN A 219 0.21 8.71 -5.73
N ARG A 220 0.48 8.17 -4.53
CA ARG A 220 1.65 7.30 -4.29
C ARG A 220 1.61 6.07 -5.20
N PHE A 221 0.50 5.33 -5.21
CA PHE A 221 0.35 4.14 -6.06
C PHE A 221 0.36 4.49 -7.55
N LYS A 222 -0.38 5.54 -7.94
CA LYS A 222 -0.36 6.01 -9.32
C LYS A 222 1.07 6.19 -9.84
N VAL A 223 1.87 6.99 -9.14
CA VAL A 223 3.23 7.34 -9.56
C VAL A 223 4.12 6.09 -9.65
N LEU A 224 4.08 5.23 -8.64
CA LEU A 224 4.89 4.01 -8.62
C LEU A 224 4.49 3.03 -9.73
N LEU A 225 3.18 2.85 -9.98
CA LEU A 225 2.68 2.00 -11.05
C LEU A 225 3.03 2.54 -12.43
N GLU A 226 2.95 3.86 -12.63
CA GLU A 226 3.35 4.52 -13.87
C GLU A 226 4.85 4.37 -14.15
N ASP A 227 5.70 4.65 -13.16
CA ASP A 227 7.16 4.57 -13.31
C ASP A 227 7.62 3.12 -13.55
N LEU A 228 7.09 2.15 -12.80
CA LEU A 228 7.40 0.73 -12.99
C LEU A 228 6.84 0.21 -14.32
N GLY A 229 5.62 0.59 -14.67
CA GLY A 229 5.01 0.24 -15.96
C GLY A 229 5.83 0.76 -17.12
N PHE A 230 6.25 2.02 -17.09
CA PHE A 230 7.11 2.63 -18.09
C PHE A 230 8.47 1.93 -18.21
N LYS A 231 9.10 1.64 -17.06
CA LYS A 231 10.37 0.93 -16.97
C LYS A 231 10.32 -0.44 -17.66
N HIS A 232 9.25 -1.20 -17.45
CA HIS A 232 9.12 -2.56 -17.99
C HIS A 232 8.58 -2.60 -19.43
N LEU A 233 7.76 -1.63 -19.84
CA LEU A 233 7.19 -1.55 -21.18
C LEU A 233 8.16 -0.91 -22.18
N TYR A 234 8.92 0.11 -21.75
CA TYR A 234 9.85 0.87 -22.60
C TYR A 234 11.27 0.96 -22.00
N PRO A 235 11.96 -0.16 -21.76
CA PRO A 235 13.20 -0.20 -20.97
C PRO A 235 14.35 0.63 -21.57
N MET A 236 14.41 0.78 -22.88
CA MET A 236 15.43 1.61 -23.53
C MET A 236 15.16 3.11 -23.30
N ARG A 237 13.91 3.55 -23.47
CA ARG A 237 13.51 4.94 -23.24
C ARG A 237 13.69 5.30 -21.76
N TYR A 238 13.26 4.41 -20.85
CA TYR A 238 13.46 4.58 -19.42
C TYR A 238 14.94 4.83 -19.08
N ARG A 239 15.86 3.98 -19.58
CA ARG A 239 17.31 4.13 -19.32
C ARG A 239 17.88 5.46 -19.83
N VAL A 240 17.45 5.94 -21.00
CA VAL A 240 17.92 7.22 -21.55
C VAL A 240 17.44 8.38 -20.69
N LEU A 241 16.16 8.39 -20.32
CA LEU A 241 15.57 9.44 -19.48
C LEU A 241 16.13 9.43 -18.05
N ASP A 242 16.28 8.25 -17.45
CA ASP A 242 16.87 8.10 -16.10
C ASP A 242 18.33 8.63 -16.08
N LYS A 243 19.13 8.32 -17.12
CA LYS A 243 20.48 8.88 -17.25
C LYS A 243 20.47 10.43 -17.40
N ALA A 244 19.55 10.96 -18.20
CA ALA A 244 19.44 12.40 -18.40
C ALA A 244 19.04 13.09 -17.10
N LEU A 245 18.05 12.56 -16.38
CA LEU A 245 17.63 13.07 -15.07
C LEU A 245 18.74 12.98 -14.01
N LYS A 246 19.45 11.87 -13.91
CA LYS A 246 20.56 11.71 -12.96
C LYS A 246 21.68 12.72 -13.21
N ARG A 247 21.97 13.07 -14.48
CA ARG A 247 22.92 14.12 -14.83
C ARG A 247 22.42 15.51 -14.42
N SER A 248 21.13 15.78 -14.57
CA SER A 248 20.49 17.05 -14.19
C SER A 248 20.30 17.20 -12.67
N LYS A 249 20.14 16.11 -11.93
CA LYS A 249 19.78 16.10 -10.50
C LYS A 249 20.79 16.76 -9.56
N GLY A 250 22.09 16.84 -9.92
CA GLY A 250 23.10 17.50 -9.09
C GLY A 250 22.77 18.97 -8.83
N ASN A 251 22.32 19.70 -9.85
CA ASN A 251 21.94 21.11 -9.74
C ASN A 251 20.49 21.30 -9.21
N GLN A 252 19.57 20.40 -9.55
CA GLN A 252 18.16 20.52 -9.15
C GLN A 252 17.93 20.35 -7.66
N ARG A 253 18.59 19.40 -6.99
CA ARG A 253 18.47 19.21 -5.55
C ARG A 253 18.95 20.42 -4.74
N GLN A 254 20.02 21.05 -5.18
CA GLN A 254 20.52 22.29 -4.54
C GLN A 254 19.55 23.45 -4.79
N MET A 255 18.97 23.52 -5.99
CA MET A 255 18.00 24.56 -6.34
C MET A 255 16.69 24.38 -5.55
N VAL A 256 16.15 23.16 -5.48
CA VAL A 256 14.96 22.86 -4.67
C VAL A 256 15.20 23.21 -3.20
N LYS A 257 16.35 22.81 -2.62
CA LYS A 257 16.69 23.16 -1.23
C LYS A 257 16.76 24.69 -1.00
N LYS A 258 17.36 25.43 -1.93
CA LYS A 258 17.42 26.89 -1.84
C LYS A 258 16.03 27.54 -1.89
N ILE A 259 15.20 27.09 -2.84
CA ILE A 259 13.83 27.58 -3.00
C ILE A 259 12.98 27.24 -1.77
N THR A 260 13.07 25.99 -1.25
CA THR A 260 12.35 25.58 -0.05
C THR A 260 12.75 26.46 1.15
N ALA A 261 14.05 26.65 1.38
CA ALA A 261 14.53 27.48 2.48
C ALA A 261 14.12 28.96 2.35
N GLU A 262 14.04 29.49 1.13
CA GLU A 262 13.58 30.86 0.89
C GLU A 262 12.07 31.00 1.16
N PHE A 263 11.26 30.03 0.75
CA PHE A 263 9.83 30.00 1.07
C PHE A 263 9.58 29.85 2.58
N GLU A 264 10.29 28.93 3.26
CA GLU A 264 10.19 28.75 4.71
C GLU A 264 10.50 30.06 5.44
N ARG A 265 11.58 30.75 5.05
CA ARG A 265 11.90 32.05 5.62
C ARG A 265 10.81 33.09 5.39
N THR A 266 10.25 33.15 4.18
CA THR A 266 9.16 34.10 3.88
C THR A 266 7.90 33.79 4.69
N LEU A 267 7.55 32.51 4.89
CA LEU A 267 6.44 32.12 5.75
C LEU A 267 6.66 32.53 7.21
N GLU A 268 7.90 32.39 7.71
CA GLU A 268 8.27 32.83 9.06
C GLU A 268 8.19 34.37 9.19
N GLU A 269 8.72 35.12 8.20
CA GLU A 269 8.68 36.60 8.19
C GLU A 269 7.24 37.14 8.18
N GLU A 270 6.32 36.46 7.48
CA GLU A 270 4.91 36.84 7.39
C GLU A 270 4.02 36.23 8.49
N ASN A 271 4.61 35.51 9.47
CA ASN A 271 3.88 34.77 10.54
C ASN A 271 2.82 33.83 10.00
N ILE A 272 3.07 33.14 8.88
CA ILE A 272 2.19 32.15 8.30
C ILE A 272 2.66 30.76 8.71
N GLU A 273 1.83 30.03 9.47
CA GLU A 273 2.09 28.62 9.77
C GLU A 273 1.86 27.75 8.53
N GLY A 274 2.93 27.10 8.03
CA GLY A 274 2.87 26.25 6.87
C GLY A 274 4.13 25.42 6.67
N GLN A 275 3.98 24.29 5.96
CA GLN A 275 5.09 23.43 5.59
C GLN A 275 5.36 23.53 4.10
N VAL A 276 6.61 23.80 3.70
CA VAL A 276 7.01 23.83 2.30
C VAL A 276 7.46 22.44 1.86
N ILE A 277 6.71 21.84 0.93
CA ILE A 277 7.02 20.50 0.39
C ILE A 277 7.47 20.63 -1.06
N GLY A 278 8.75 20.36 -1.30
CA GLY A 278 9.29 20.28 -2.66
C GLY A 278 8.91 18.95 -3.34
N ARG A 279 8.32 19.03 -4.56
CA ARG A 279 7.98 17.85 -5.35
C ARG A 279 8.78 17.81 -6.65
N GLU A 280 9.48 16.68 -6.88
CA GLU A 280 10.09 16.38 -8.17
C GLU A 280 9.08 15.75 -9.14
N LYS A 281 9.15 16.09 -10.43
CA LYS A 281 8.38 15.40 -11.47
C LYS A 281 8.90 13.98 -11.71
N HIS A 282 7.99 13.04 -11.90
CA HIS A 282 8.31 11.65 -12.22
C HIS A 282 8.61 11.45 -13.71
N LEU A 283 9.31 10.33 -14.04
CA LEU A 283 9.75 10.03 -15.42
C LEU A 283 8.61 9.86 -16.41
N TYR A 284 7.47 9.38 -15.95
CA TYR A 284 6.30 9.10 -16.80
C TYR A 284 5.38 10.32 -16.98
N SER A 285 5.48 11.34 -16.15
CA SER A 285 4.55 12.50 -16.12
C SER A 285 4.85 13.55 -17.18
#